data_6120c07152d539c857e1a32b0bea9411
#
_entry.id   6120c07152d539c857e1a32b0bea9411
#
_cell.length_a   1.000
_cell.length_b   1.000
_cell.length_c   1.000
_cell.angle_alpha   90.00
_cell.angle_beta   90.00
_cell.angle_gamma   90.00
#
_symmetry.space_group_name_H-M   'P 1'
#
loop_
_entity.id
_entity.type
_entity.pdbx_description
1 polymer ?
#
loop_
_entity_poly.entity_id
_entity_poly.type
_entity_poly.pdbx_seq_one_letter_code
_entity_poly.pdbx_strand_id
1 'polypeptide(L)'
;MGKMLVISFKDDNDEKVFHEVVNLLEQYEFQPRKEIKYQLVLTFDDFVVDPQELSVKKGGRLLDFNYREFSLLYLLASHKGMVFKYDYLYELLWGDHYMQETNSSITSLVSGVRAKIEKDTKHPRYILTVRGIGYRFNASYSERT
;
A
#
# COMPACT_ATOMS: atom_id res chain seq x y z
N MET A 1 26.13 4.71 -4.74
CA MET A 1 24.79 4.25 -4.39
C MET A 1 23.95 5.40 -3.88
N GLY A 2 22.76 5.58 -4.41
CA GLY A 2 21.85 6.62 -3.98
C GLY A 2 21.26 6.35 -2.60
N LYS A 3 20.99 7.41 -1.83
CA LYS A 3 20.24 7.35 -0.59
C LYS A 3 18.88 8.00 -0.83
N MET A 4 17.84 7.44 -0.27
CA MET A 4 16.49 7.99 -0.34
C MET A 4 16.03 8.42 1.05
N LEU A 5 15.45 9.61 1.12
CA LEU A 5 14.82 10.13 2.33
C LEU A 5 13.33 10.33 2.06
N VAL A 6 12.49 9.77 2.89
CA VAL A 6 11.04 9.98 2.85
C VAL A 6 10.63 10.73 4.11
N ILE A 7 10.01 11.90 3.92
CA ILE A 7 9.49 12.72 5.01
C ILE A 7 7.99 12.88 4.80
N SER A 8 7.19 12.56 5.80
CA SER A 8 5.75 12.83 5.79
C SER A 8 5.39 13.94 6.76
N PHE A 9 4.55 14.85 6.31
CA PHE A 9 4.03 15.97 7.08
C PHE A 9 2.56 15.68 7.45
N LYS A 10 2.19 15.96 8.69
CA LYS A 10 0.88 15.57 9.23
C LYS A 10 -0.20 16.64 9.12
N ASP A 11 0.20 17.89 8.99
CA ASP A 11 -0.69 19.05 9.05
C ASP A 11 -0.37 20.11 8.01
N ASP A 12 -1.36 20.89 7.62
CA ASP A 12 -1.19 22.06 6.75
C ASP A 12 -0.24 23.12 7.35
N ASN A 13 -0.06 23.13 8.67
CA ASN A 13 0.94 23.96 9.34
C ASN A 13 2.39 23.57 9.03
N ASP A 14 2.60 22.37 8.55
CA ASP A 14 3.91 21.87 8.17
C ASP A 14 4.35 22.32 6.76
N GLU A 15 3.49 23.04 6.05
CA GLU A 15 3.77 23.52 4.69
C GLU A 15 5.00 24.44 4.65
N LYS A 16 5.17 25.28 5.68
CA LYS A 16 6.34 26.13 5.82
C LYS A 16 7.62 25.31 6.00
N VAL A 17 7.57 24.30 6.85
CA VAL A 17 8.68 23.37 7.09
C VAL A 17 9.00 22.57 5.81
N PHE A 18 7.98 22.14 5.09
CA PHE A 18 8.13 21.48 3.80
C PHE A 18 8.89 22.34 2.80
N HIS A 19 8.49 23.62 2.64
CA HIS A 19 9.19 24.56 1.75
C HIS A 19 10.63 24.86 2.20
N GLU A 20 10.88 24.96 3.49
CA GLU A 20 12.24 25.16 4.02
C GLU A 20 13.13 23.94 3.72
N VAL A 21 12.61 22.73 3.88
CA VAL A 21 13.34 21.49 3.57
C VAL A 21 13.63 21.39 2.07
N VAL A 22 12.64 21.68 1.21
CA VAL A 22 12.82 21.68 -0.25
C VAL A 22 13.88 22.69 -0.67
N ASN A 23 13.82 23.93 -0.15
CA ASN A 23 14.80 24.98 -0.45
C ASN A 23 16.21 24.59 -0.01
N LEU A 24 16.35 23.94 1.15
CA LEU A 24 17.63 23.44 1.65
C LEU A 24 18.21 22.37 0.70
N LEU A 25 17.37 21.45 0.26
CA LEU A 25 17.76 20.36 -0.63
C LEU A 25 18.13 20.86 -2.03
N GLU A 26 17.46 21.89 -2.54
CA GLU A 26 17.78 22.51 -3.85
C GLU A 26 19.19 23.11 -3.88
N GLN A 27 19.71 23.57 -2.74
CA GLN A 27 21.09 24.09 -2.65
C GLN A 27 22.17 23.02 -2.88
N TYR A 28 21.83 21.75 -2.77
CA TYR A 28 22.73 20.61 -2.93
C TYR A 28 22.51 19.84 -4.24
N GLU A 29 22.05 20.51 -5.30
CA GLU A 29 21.71 19.88 -6.58
C GLU A 29 20.70 18.72 -6.42
N PHE A 30 19.88 18.80 -5.39
CA PHE A 30 18.77 17.89 -5.24
C PHE A 30 17.80 18.11 -6.40
N GLN A 31 17.78 17.17 -7.32
CA GLN A 31 16.72 17.12 -8.32
C GLN A 31 15.54 16.39 -7.68
N PRO A 32 14.41 17.07 -7.45
CA PRO A 32 13.18 16.36 -7.15
C PRO A 32 12.87 15.51 -8.38
N ARG A 33 13.31 14.26 -8.35
CA ARG A 33 12.79 13.29 -9.30
C ARG A 33 11.30 13.23 -9.07
N LYS A 34 10.51 13.68 -10.01
CA LYS A 34 9.14 13.21 -10.14
C LYS A 34 9.23 11.70 -9.98
N GLU A 35 8.65 11.20 -8.92
CA GLU A 35 8.76 9.81 -8.48
C GLU A 35 8.82 8.85 -9.66
N ILE A 36 10.01 8.39 -10.00
CA ILE A 36 10.10 7.03 -10.46
C ILE A 36 9.97 6.23 -9.16
N LYS A 37 8.76 5.91 -8.78
CA LYS A 37 8.52 4.88 -7.78
C LYS A 37 9.18 3.63 -8.37
N TYR A 38 10.34 3.27 -7.85
CA TYR A 38 10.85 1.93 -8.06
C TYR A 38 9.86 1.02 -7.35
N GLN A 39 8.83 0.67 -8.08
CA GLN A 39 7.82 -0.24 -7.60
C GLN A 39 8.43 -1.63 -7.69
N LEU A 40 8.84 -2.13 -6.53
CA LEU A 40 9.42 -3.45 -6.44
C LEU A 40 8.37 -4.51 -6.70
N VAL A 41 8.72 -5.49 -7.49
CA VAL A 41 7.95 -6.73 -7.60
C VAL A 41 8.00 -7.44 -6.25
N LEU A 42 6.85 -7.76 -5.69
CA LEU A 42 6.74 -8.43 -4.39
C LEU A 42 6.44 -9.91 -4.63
N THR A 43 7.35 -10.78 -4.19
CA THR A 43 7.22 -12.23 -4.34
C THR A 43 6.98 -12.88 -3.00
N PHE A 44 5.84 -13.57 -2.87
CA PHE A 44 5.46 -14.37 -1.71
C PHE A 44 5.44 -15.87 -2.07
N ASP A 45 5.17 -16.72 -1.10
CA ASP A 45 5.15 -18.17 -1.34
C ASP A 45 4.13 -18.59 -2.39
N ASP A 46 2.95 -17.99 -2.36
CA ASP A 46 1.82 -18.41 -3.18
C ASP A 46 1.56 -17.47 -4.36
N PHE A 47 2.04 -16.22 -4.33
CA PHE A 47 1.71 -15.23 -5.35
C PHE A 47 2.80 -14.17 -5.53
N VAL A 48 2.74 -13.52 -6.68
CA VAL A 48 3.63 -12.41 -7.07
C VAL A 48 2.79 -11.19 -7.41
N VAL A 49 3.17 -10.04 -6.86
CA VAL A 49 2.55 -8.74 -7.16
C VAL A 49 3.54 -7.90 -7.97
N ASP A 50 3.19 -7.61 -9.22
CA ASP A 50 4.03 -6.85 -10.13
C ASP A 50 3.39 -5.48 -10.42
N PRO A 51 3.95 -4.40 -9.86
CA PRO A 51 3.42 -3.06 -10.08
C PRO A 51 3.71 -2.49 -11.46
N GLN A 52 4.69 -2.99 -12.18
CA GLN A 52 4.98 -2.54 -13.55
C GLN A 52 3.92 -3.07 -14.53
N GLU A 53 3.50 -4.31 -14.34
CA GLU A 53 2.44 -4.94 -15.14
C GLU A 53 1.04 -4.70 -14.55
N LEU A 54 0.93 -4.12 -13.35
CA LEU A 54 -0.31 -4.03 -12.56
C LEU A 54 -0.99 -5.42 -12.43
N SER A 55 -0.19 -6.43 -12.16
CA SER A 55 -0.63 -7.82 -12.16
C SER A 55 -0.36 -8.54 -10.85
N VAL A 56 -1.23 -9.49 -10.55
CA VAL A 56 -1.04 -10.47 -9.49
C VAL A 56 -1.10 -11.87 -10.10
N LYS A 57 -0.06 -12.66 -9.89
CA LYS A 57 0.01 -14.04 -10.39
C LYS A 57 0.10 -15.01 -9.22
N LYS A 58 -0.67 -16.08 -9.28
CA LYS A 58 -0.66 -17.16 -8.28
C LYS A 58 -0.42 -18.49 -9.00
N GLY A 59 0.65 -19.17 -8.60
CA GLY A 59 1.03 -20.42 -9.29
C GLY A 59 1.28 -20.23 -10.78
N GLY A 60 1.83 -19.09 -11.19
CA GLY A 60 2.05 -18.73 -12.60
C GLY A 60 0.80 -18.28 -13.37
N ARG A 61 -0.36 -18.30 -12.74
CA ARG A 61 -1.63 -17.86 -13.35
C ARG A 61 -1.94 -16.41 -13.00
N LEU A 62 -2.30 -15.64 -14.01
CA LEU A 62 -2.78 -14.26 -13.81
C LEU A 62 -4.13 -14.29 -13.09
N LEU A 63 -4.23 -13.55 -11.98
CA LEU A 63 -5.48 -13.35 -11.28
C LEU A 63 -6.19 -12.11 -11.82
N ASP A 64 -7.51 -12.16 -11.82
CA ASP A 64 -8.34 -11.02 -12.22
C ASP A 64 -8.46 -10.02 -11.09
N PHE A 65 -7.59 -9.02 -11.12
CA PHE A 65 -7.54 -7.90 -10.18
C PHE A 65 -7.95 -6.61 -10.91
N ASN A 66 -8.92 -5.88 -10.37
CA ASN A 66 -9.13 -4.52 -10.78
C ASN A 66 -8.08 -3.60 -10.14
N TYR A 67 -7.98 -2.36 -10.65
CA TYR A 67 -6.95 -1.41 -10.20
C TYR A 67 -7.02 -1.12 -8.68
N ARG A 68 -8.22 -1.03 -8.12
CA ARG A 68 -8.40 -0.74 -6.69
C ARG A 68 -8.03 -1.93 -5.80
N GLU A 69 -8.35 -3.13 -6.21
CA GLU A 69 -7.92 -4.37 -5.54
C GLU A 69 -6.40 -4.51 -5.59
N PHE A 70 -5.80 -4.24 -6.75
CA PHE A 70 -4.34 -4.25 -6.90
C PHE A 70 -3.69 -3.21 -5.99
N SER A 71 -4.20 -1.98 -5.97
CA SER A 71 -3.68 -0.88 -5.16
C SER A 71 -3.74 -1.19 -3.67
N LEU A 72 -4.83 -1.78 -3.19
CA LEU A 72 -4.95 -2.23 -1.81
C LEU A 72 -3.89 -3.27 -1.46
N LEU A 73 -3.79 -4.32 -2.27
CA LEU A 73 -2.84 -5.40 -2.01
C LEU A 73 -1.39 -4.89 -2.02
N TYR A 74 -1.04 -4.11 -3.04
CA TYR A 74 0.30 -3.56 -3.15
C TYR A 74 0.65 -2.62 -1.99
N LEU A 75 -0.28 -1.74 -1.60
CA LEU A 75 -0.12 -0.84 -0.47
C LEU A 75 0.16 -1.59 0.83
N LEU A 76 -0.66 -2.57 1.15
CA LEU A 76 -0.51 -3.36 2.37
C LEU A 76 0.76 -4.23 2.33
N ALA A 77 1.01 -4.91 1.23
CA ALA A 77 2.14 -5.83 1.08
C ALA A 77 3.50 -5.13 1.05
N SER A 78 3.57 -3.91 0.51
CA SER A 78 4.78 -3.08 0.51
C SER A 78 5.09 -2.44 1.87
N HIS A 79 4.13 -2.43 2.80
CA HIS A 79 4.25 -1.88 4.15
C HIS A 79 3.89 -2.93 5.21
N LYS A 80 4.55 -4.07 5.15
CA LYS A 80 4.28 -5.21 6.04
C LYS A 80 4.31 -4.81 7.52
N GLY A 81 3.30 -5.27 8.26
CA GLY A 81 3.16 -4.99 9.69
C GLY A 81 2.55 -3.63 10.03
N MET A 82 2.52 -2.69 9.08
CA MET A 82 1.89 -1.39 9.30
C MET A 82 0.36 -1.52 9.31
N VAL A 83 -0.27 -0.94 10.32
CA VAL A 83 -1.73 -0.88 10.42
C VAL A 83 -2.26 0.30 9.63
N PHE A 84 -3.14 0.02 8.68
CA PHE A 84 -3.85 1.03 7.90
C PHE A 84 -5.28 1.17 8.42
N LYS A 85 -5.62 2.34 8.93
CA LYS A 85 -6.98 2.66 9.40
C LYS A 85 -7.95 2.74 8.22
N TYR A 86 -9.25 2.51 8.49
CA TYR A 86 -10.31 2.55 7.47
C TYR A 86 -10.36 3.88 6.72
N ASP A 87 -10.33 5.00 7.44
CA ASP A 87 -10.33 6.35 6.88
C ASP A 87 -9.13 6.60 5.96
N TYR A 88 -7.95 6.23 6.40
CA TYR A 88 -6.73 6.39 5.63
C TYR A 88 -6.73 5.54 4.35
N LEU A 89 -7.16 4.28 4.44
CA LEU A 89 -7.31 3.42 3.26
C LEU A 89 -8.30 4.00 2.26
N TYR A 90 -9.41 4.53 2.76
CA TYR A 90 -10.41 5.11 1.89
C TYR A 90 -9.87 6.33 1.13
N GLU A 91 -9.20 7.25 1.82
CA GLU A 91 -8.59 8.42 1.20
C GLU A 91 -7.55 8.04 0.14
N LEU A 92 -6.70 7.05 0.43
CA LEU A 92 -5.67 6.59 -0.50
C LEU A 92 -6.25 5.91 -1.75
N LEU A 93 -7.32 5.14 -1.59
CA LEU A 93 -7.87 4.30 -2.66
C LEU A 93 -9.01 4.98 -3.45
N TRP A 94 -9.74 5.89 -2.85
CA TRP A 94 -10.83 6.62 -3.50
C TRP A 94 -10.53 8.10 -3.76
N GLY A 95 -9.56 8.68 -3.06
CA GLY A 95 -9.17 10.08 -3.21
C GLY A 95 -10.15 11.09 -2.61
N ASP A 96 -11.20 10.62 -1.94
CA ASP A 96 -12.24 11.43 -1.32
C ASP A 96 -12.16 11.40 0.19
N HIS A 97 -12.83 12.38 0.84
CA HIS A 97 -12.94 12.40 2.29
C HIS A 97 -13.75 11.21 2.80
N TYR A 98 -13.29 10.67 3.90
CA TYR A 98 -13.96 9.59 4.60
C TYR A 98 -15.36 10.00 5.08
N MET A 99 -16.36 9.18 4.78
CA MET A 99 -17.70 9.23 5.33
C MET A 99 -18.01 7.93 6.09
N GLN A 100 -18.91 7.98 7.06
CA GLN A 100 -19.22 6.83 7.93
C GLN A 100 -19.63 5.55 7.17
N GLU A 101 -20.20 5.69 5.99
CA GLU A 101 -20.62 4.56 5.14
C GLU A 101 -19.47 3.89 4.39
N THR A 102 -18.26 4.41 4.50
CA THR A 102 -17.10 3.98 3.71
C THR A 102 -16.41 2.73 4.27
N ASN A 103 -16.67 2.35 5.52
CA ASN A 103 -16.15 1.12 6.09
C ASN A 103 -16.62 -0.12 5.32
N SER A 104 -17.85 -0.11 4.82
CA SER A 104 -18.39 -1.21 4.01
C SER A 104 -17.66 -1.36 2.68
N SER A 105 -17.28 -0.26 2.05
CA SER A 105 -16.50 -0.26 0.82
C SER A 105 -15.13 -0.87 1.01
N ILE A 106 -14.42 -0.50 2.09
CA ILE A 106 -13.11 -1.08 2.44
C ILE A 106 -13.26 -2.56 2.78
N THR A 107 -14.25 -2.93 3.59
CA THR A 107 -14.49 -4.33 3.98
C THR A 107 -14.78 -5.21 2.76
N SER A 108 -15.61 -4.72 1.83
CA SER A 108 -15.91 -5.43 0.58
C SER A 108 -14.67 -5.58 -0.30
N LEU A 109 -13.86 -4.53 -0.41
CA LEU A 109 -12.62 -4.57 -1.18
C LEU A 109 -11.63 -5.60 -0.61
N VAL A 110 -11.43 -5.58 0.70
CA VAL A 110 -10.57 -6.56 1.39
C VAL A 110 -11.09 -7.98 1.21
N SER A 111 -12.40 -8.17 1.33
CA SER A 111 -13.04 -9.48 1.11
C SER A 111 -12.78 -10.01 -0.30
N GLY A 112 -12.90 -9.15 -1.31
CA GLY A 112 -12.60 -9.50 -2.70
C GLY A 112 -11.15 -9.90 -2.93
N VAL A 113 -10.21 -9.15 -2.37
CA VAL A 113 -8.78 -9.45 -2.45
C VAL A 113 -8.44 -10.75 -1.73
N ARG A 114 -8.96 -10.94 -0.52
CA ARG A 114 -8.78 -12.19 0.24
C ARG A 114 -9.28 -13.42 -0.53
N ALA A 115 -10.45 -13.32 -1.16
CA ALA A 115 -11.00 -14.42 -1.95
C ALA A 115 -10.05 -14.88 -3.07
N LYS A 116 -9.21 -13.98 -3.57
CA LYS A 116 -8.27 -14.25 -4.68
C LYS A 116 -6.92 -14.78 -4.20
N ILE A 117 -6.40 -14.29 -3.07
CA ILE A 117 -5.04 -14.63 -2.60
C ILE A 117 -5.00 -15.60 -1.42
N GLU A 118 -5.97 -15.52 -0.49
CA GLU A 118 -6.00 -16.34 0.70
C GLU A 118 -6.45 -17.76 0.38
N LYS A 119 -5.83 -18.75 1.00
CA LYS A 119 -6.23 -20.16 0.87
C LYS A 119 -7.52 -20.44 1.63
N ASP A 120 -7.67 -19.80 2.79
CA ASP A 120 -8.86 -19.84 3.62
C ASP A 120 -9.21 -18.43 4.10
N THR A 121 -10.31 -17.89 3.59
CA THR A 121 -10.73 -16.52 3.90
C THR A 121 -11.19 -16.32 5.35
N LYS A 122 -11.57 -17.40 6.01
CA LYS A 122 -11.94 -17.38 7.45
C LYS A 122 -10.71 -17.30 8.35
N HIS A 123 -9.58 -17.81 7.87
CA HIS A 123 -8.29 -17.80 8.55
C HIS A 123 -7.23 -17.17 7.64
N PRO A 124 -7.32 -15.86 7.38
CA PRO A 124 -6.40 -15.18 6.45
C PRO A 124 -4.97 -15.21 6.97
N ARG A 125 -4.03 -15.49 6.08
CA ARG A 125 -2.60 -15.54 6.37
C ARG A 125 -1.89 -14.24 6.02
N TYR A 126 -2.32 -13.57 4.96
CA TYR A 126 -1.64 -12.39 4.41
C TYR A 126 -2.25 -11.08 4.90
N ILE A 127 -3.53 -10.87 4.69
CA ILE A 127 -4.22 -9.65 5.13
C ILE A 127 -4.93 -9.91 6.45
N LEU A 128 -4.41 -9.31 7.52
CA LEU A 128 -4.91 -9.46 8.87
C LEU A 128 -5.83 -8.31 9.24
N THR A 129 -6.93 -8.61 9.90
CA THR A 129 -7.83 -7.60 10.48
C THR A 129 -7.28 -7.14 11.82
N VAL A 130 -7.16 -5.82 11.99
CA VAL A 130 -6.96 -5.20 13.30
C VAL A 130 -8.32 -4.70 13.76
N ARG A 131 -8.95 -5.47 14.62
CA ARG A 131 -10.36 -5.31 15.03
C ARG A 131 -10.67 -3.88 15.49
N GLY A 132 -11.67 -3.26 14.86
CA GLY A 132 -12.13 -1.91 15.16
C GLY A 132 -11.22 -0.79 14.63
N ILE A 133 -10.11 -1.11 13.98
CA ILE A 133 -9.10 -0.13 13.51
C ILE A 133 -8.93 -0.16 11.99
N GLY A 134 -8.62 -1.33 11.42
CA GLY A 134 -8.35 -1.47 10.00
C GLY A 134 -7.67 -2.78 9.65
N TYR A 135 -6.67 -2.71 8.77
CA TYR A 135 -5.99 -3.89 8.23
C TYR A 135 -4.48 -3.71 8.22
N ARG A 136 -3.77 -4.83 8.22
CA ARG A 136 -2.33 -4.88 8.03
C ARG A 136 -1.94 -6.12 7.21
N PHE A 137 -0.81 -6.05 6.53
CA PHE A 137 -0.20 -7.22 5.95
C PHE A 137 0.67 -7.94 6.99
N ASN A 138 0.63 -9.26 7.00
CA ASN A 138 1.35 -10.07 7.98
C ASN A 138 2.87 -9.88 7.83
N ALA A 139 3.51 -9.36 8.87
CA ALA A 139 4.94 -9.09 8.88
C ALA A 139 5.82 -10.36 8.82
N SER A 140 5.26 -11.54 9.14
CA SER A 140 6.00 -12.81 9.12
C SER A 140 6.30 -13.30 7.70
N TYR A 141 5.62 -12.76 6.67
CA TYR A 141 5.92 -13.09 5.29
C TYR A 141 6.99 -12.18 4.73
N SER A 142 8.19 -12.71 4.55
CA SER A 142 9.26 -12.03 3.85
C SER A 142 9.09 -12.23 2.34
N GLU A 143 9.48 -11.20 1.60
CA GLU A 143 9.69 -11.34 0.17
C GLU A 143 10.81 -12.36 -0.07
N ARG A 144 10.59 -13.27 -1.00
CA ARG A 144 11.70 -14.06 -1.54
C ARG A 144 12.55 -13.15 -2.41
N THR A 145 13.77 -13.02 -2.01
CA THR A 145 14.80 -12.37 -2.85
C THR A 145 15.20 -13.28 -4.00
#